data_fba03721e7ef2d7bf723ab1258a88295
#
_entry.id   fba03721e7ef2d7bf723ab1258a88295
#
_cell.length_a   1.000
_cell.length_b   1.000
_cell.length_c   1.000
_cell.angle_alpha   90.00
_cell.angle_beta   90.00
_cell.angle_gamma   90.00
#
_symmetry.space_group_name_H-M   'P 1'
#
loop_
_entity.id
_entity.type
_entity.pdbx_description
1 polymer ?
#
loop_
_entity_poly.entity_id
_entity_poly.type
_entity_poly.pdbx_seq_one_letter_code
_entity_poly.pdbx_strand_id
1 'polypeptide(L)'
;VIIHVNADEPICFVRNQDAGGAYIKTYLKDENIIKYHEKYVHTWPLHPYDALVDLIKERKWKKLSVGLEMDSHYFTAYCYEKIKKGLPDTKILDCERLINWVRVIKSDTEIKFMKAAAQISQLGMKKAFEVINPGVRQCEAVSEIYSTLIKGTPEFGGDYSSIVPMIPTGKGTSASHLTWSEDKFVDGEATIIELSGVNKKYHCPMARTVLLGKPDQQKVETMKKTNEALQAGIDKVKPGNTADDVAQAFWKILDKYGIEKTSRTGYSRGIGYPPDWGE
;
A
#
# COMPACT_ATOMS: atom_id res chain seq x y z
N VAL A 1 -8.28 -2.03 -16.12
CA VAL A 1 -8.47 -0.72 -16.77
C VAL A 1 -7.72 -0.72 -18.08
N ILE A 2 -8.30 -0.12 -19.12
CA ILE A 2 -7.68 0.03 -20.46
C ILE A 2 -7.59 1.52 -20.74
N ILE A 3 -6.41 1.99 -21.13
CA ILE A 3 -6.18 3.38 -21.53
C ILE A 3 -5.80 3.37 -23.01
N HIS A 4 -6.63 4.00 -23.84
CA HIS A 4 -6.34 4.16 -25.26
C HIS A 4 -5.75 5.55 -25.51
N VAL A 5 -4.66 5.63 -26.26
CA VAL A 5 -3.88 6.87 -26.45
C VAL A 5 -4.69 8.05 -27.00
N ASN A 6 -5.75 7.79 -27.76
CA ASN A 6 -6.63 8.80 -28.36
C ASN A 6 -8.00 8.92 -27.67
N ALA A 7 -8.17 8.37 -26.47
CA ALA A 7 -9.43 8.46 -25.72
C ALA A 7 -9.30 9.45 -24.56
N ASP A 8 -10.34 10.23 -24.33
CA ASP A 8 -10.40 11.20 -23.24
C ASP A 8 -10.60 10.53 -21.86
N GLU A 9 -11.14 9.31 -21.84
CA GLU A 9 -11.42 8.56 -20.62
C GLU A 9 -10.90 7.12 -20.72
N PRO A 10 -10.48 6.52 -19.62
CA PRO A 10 -10.13 5.11 -19.57
C PRO A 10 -11.39 4.23 -19.65
N ILE A 11 -11.19 2.96 -20.01
CA ILE A 11 -12.24 1.95 -20.01
C ILE A 11 -12.09 1.09 -18.74
N CYS A 12 -13.18 0.96 -17.99
CA CYS A 12 -13.31 -0.03 -16.93
C CYS A 12 -13.78 -1.36 -17.53
N PHE A 13 -12.88 -2.31 -17.68
CA PHE A 13 -13.22 -3.66 -18.14
C PHE A 13 -13.48 -4.53 -16.92
N VAL A 14 -14.73 -4.88 -16.68
CA VAL A 14 -15.18 -5.41 -15.38
C VAL A 14 -16.11 -6.62 -15.57
N ARG A 15 -16.12 -7.52 -14.59
CA ARG A 15 -17.06 -8.63 -14.51
C ARG A 15 -18.51 -8.11 -14.52
N ASN A 16 -19.39 -8.77 -15.25
CA ASN A 16 -20.79 -8.34 -15.39
C ASN A 16 -21.48 -8.13 -14.03
N GLN A 17 -21.25 -9.04 -13.07
CA GLN A 17 -21.85 -8.95 -11.74
C GLN A 17 -21.35 -7.72 -10.93
N ASP A 18 -20.13 -7.27 -11.18
CA ASP A 18 -19.49 -6.19 -10.42
C ASP A 18 -19.65 -4.81 -11.08
N ALA A 19 -20.23 -4.76 -12.29
CA ALA A 19 -20.39 -3.53 -13.06
C ALA A 19 -21.22 -2.47 -12.33
N GLY A 20 -22.19 -2.87 -11.48
CA GLY A 20 -22.96 -1.96 -10.65
C GLY A 20 -22.08 -1.08 -9.77
N GLY A 21 -20.99 -1.63 -9.23
CA GLY A 21 -19.99 -0.88 -8.47
C GLY A 21 -19.29 0.19 -9.32
N ALA A 22 -18.94 -0.13 -10.57
CA ALA A 22 -18.30 0.83 -11.48
C ALA A 22 -19.23 2.01 -11.81
N TYR A 23 -20.50 1.75 -12.09
CA TYR A 23 -21.49 2.81 -12.35
C TYR A 23 -21.70 3.75 -11.15
N ILE A 24 -21.66 3.22 -9.93
CA ILE A 24 -21.91 4.01 -8.72
C ILE A 24 -20.67 4.75 -8.21
N LYS A 25 -19.48 4.17 -8.40
CA LYS A 25 -18.25 4.61 -7.72
C LYS A 25 -17.23 5.28 -8.62
N THR A 26 -17.46 5.32 -9.93
CA THR A 26 -16.52 5.97 -10.84
C THR A 26 -17.17 7.19 -11.50
N TYR A 27 -16.34 8.03 -12.12
CA TYR A 27 -16.77 9.18 -12.94
C TYR A 27 -16.93 8.81 -14.42
N LEU A 28 -16.69 7.55 -14.78
CA LEU A 28 -16.70 7.09 -16.16
C LEU A 28 -18.12 7.13 -16.73
N LYS A 29 -18.22 7.50 -18.00
CA LYS A 29 -19.47 7.34 -18.74
C LYS A 29 -19.83 5.86 -18.86
N ASP A 30 -21.11 5.57 -18.90
CA ASP A 30 -21.64 4.19 -18.96
C ASP A 30 -21.05 3.39 -20.13
N GLU A 31 -20.82 4.04 -21.28
CA GLU A 31 -20.21 3.45 -22.48
C GLU A 31 -18.76 3.02 -22.29
N ASN A 32 -18.08 3.56 -21.28
CA ASN A 32 -16.71 3.20 -20.89
C ASN A 32 -16.65 2.13 -19.81
N ILE A 33 -17.80 1.60 -19.37
CA ILE A 33 -17.89 0.47 -18.46
C ILE A 33 -18.24 -0.78 -19.26
N ILE A 34 -17.23 -1.52 -19.68
CA ILE A 34 -17.38 -2.70 -20.53
C ILE A 34 -17.39 -3.96 -19.67
N LYS A 35 -18.45 -4.74 -19.84
CA LYS A 35 -18.69 -5.95 -19.05
C LYS A 35 -18.26 -7.21 -19.80
N TYR A 36 -17.60 -8.13 -19.08
CA TYR A 36 -17.38 -9.48 -19.58
C TYR A 36 -18.27 -10.50 -18.86
N HIS A 37 -18.58 -11.58 -19.56
CA HIS A 37 -19.56 -12.59 -19.14
C HIS A 37 -18.97 -13.50 -18.04
N GLU A 38 -19.86 -14.00 -17.15
CA GLU A 38 -19.52 -14.91 -16.04
C GLU A 38 -18.81 -16.20 -16.48
N LYS A 39 -19.01 -16.66 -17.71
CA LYS A 39 -18.35 -17.86 -18.26
C LYS A 39 -16.82 -17.79 -18.20
N TYR A 40 -16.24 -16.60 -18.07
CA TYR A 40 -14.79 -16.40 -17.97
C TYR A 40 -14.26 -16.43 -16.55
N VAL A 41 -15.13 -16.52 -15.52
CA VAL A 41 -14.78 -16.40 -14.11
C VAL A 41 -14.65 -17.80 -13.51
N HIS A 42 -13.46 -18.12 -12.99
CA HIS A 42 -13.15 -19.42 -12.38
C HIS A 42 -13.48 -20.65 -13.24
N THR A 43 -13.43 -20.52 -14.56
CA THR A 43 -13.83 -21.57 -15.50
C THR A 43 -12.68 -21.93 -16.43
N TRP A 44 -11.98 -23.03 -16.12
CA TRP A 44 -10.94 -23.56 -17.00
C TRP A 44 -11.54 -24.18 -18.29
N PRO A 45 -10.95 -23.94 -19.50
CA PRO A 45 -9.74 -23.14 -19.78
C PRO A 45 -10.01 -21.67 -20.08
N LEU A 46 -11.24 -21.18 -19.89
CA LEU A 46 -11.60 -19.78 -20.16
C LEU A 46 -11.00 -18.85 -19.09
N HIS A 47 -10.73 -17.60 -19.50
CA HIS A 47 -10.14 -16.59 -18.63
C HIS A 47 -10.67 -15.20 -18.99
N PRO A 48 -10.79 -14.24 -18.04
CA PRO A 48 -11.21 -12.87 -18.36
C PRO A 48 -10.36 -12.19 -19.43
N TYR A 49 -9.10 -12.54 -19.55
CA TYR A 49 -8.21 -12.01 -20.58
C TYR A 49 -8.50 -12.57 -22.00
N ASP A 50 -9.22 -13.69 -22.13
CA ASP A 50 -9.74 -14.11 -23.45
C ASP A 50 -10.81 -13.10 -23.91
N ALA A 51 -11.70 -12.66 -23.02
CA ALA A 51 -12.68 -11.62 -23.32
C ALA A 51 -12.02 -10.25 -23.61
N LEU A 52 -10.92 -9.92 -22.91
CA LEU A 52 -10.13 -8.72 -23.21
C LEU A 52 -9.52 -8.78 -24.62
N VAL A 53 -8.97 -9.91 -25.01
CA VAL A 53 -8.45 -10.16 -26.36
C VAL A 53 -9.53 -9.98 -27.41
N ASP A 54 -10.73 -10.51 -27.17
CA ASP A 54 -11.87 -10.36 -28.08
C ASP A 54 -12.26 -8.88 -28.23
N LEU A 55 -12.32 -8.12 -27.13
CA LEU A 55 -12.56 -6.68 -27.14
C LEU A 55 -11.51 -5.92 -27.97
N ILE A 56 -10.22 -6.23 -27.80
CA ILE A 56 -9.13 -5.60 -28.54
C ILE A 56 -9.26 -5.86 -30.05
N LYS A 57 -9.66 -7.08 -30.43
CA LYS A 57 -9.92 -7.45 -31.83
C LYS A 57 -11.13 -6.72 -32.41
N GLU A 58 -12.24 -6.70 -31.68
CA GLU A 58 -13.49 -6.02 -32.04
C GLU A 58 -13.28 -4.53 -32.29
N ARG A 59 -12.54 -3.88 -31.37
CA ARG A 59 -12.17 -2.46 -31.48
C ARG A 59 -11.08 -2.18 -32.52
N LYS A 60 -10.57 -3.21 -33.20
CA LYS A 60 -9.49 -3.12 -34.23
C LYS A 60 -8.16 -2.58 -33.68
N TRP A 61 -7.95 -2.66 -32.37
CA TRP A 61 -6.72 -2.18 -31.70
C TRP A 61 -5.52 -3.13 -31.86
N LYS A 62 -5.71 -4.33 -32.39
CA LYS A 62 -4.64 -5.31 -32.62
C LYS A 62 -3.47 -4.83 -33.48
N LYS A 63 -3.66 -3.73 -34.23
CA LYS A 63 -2.59 -3.08 -35.01
C LYS A 63 -1.77 -2.07 -34.21
N LEU A 64 -2.19 -1.75 -32.98
CA LEU A 64 -1.48 -0.86 -32.06
C LEU A 64 -0.48 -1.65 -31.23
N SER A 65 0.49 -0.96 -30.63
CA SER A 65 1.27 -1.55 -29.55
C SER A 65 0.42 -1.61 -28.28
N VAL A 66 0.54 -2.70 -27.53
CA VAL A 66 -0.15 -2.88 -26.24
C VAL A 66 0.87 -2.83 -25.12
N GLY A 67 0.73 -1.85 -24.24
CA GLY A 67 1.52 -1.76 -23.03
C GLY A 67 0.86 -2.53 -21.88
N LEU A 68 1.64 -3.29 -21.13
CA LEU A 68 1.19 -4.06 -19.98
C LEU A 68 1.99 -3.65 -18.74
N GLU A 69 1.31 -3.48 -17.61
CA GLU A 69 1.98 -3.32 -16.31
C GLU A 69 2.41 -4.70 -15.80
N MET A 70 3.55 -5.20 -16.29
CA MET A 70 4.00 -6.58 -16.07
C MET A 70 4.39 -6.86 -14.61
N ASP A 71 4.75 -5.84 -13.84
CA ASP A 71 5.11 -5.94 -12.41
C ASP A 71 3.92 -5.60 -11.47
N SER A 72 2.69 -5.68 -11.96
CA SER A 72 1.50 -5.50 -11.14
C SER A 72 1.15 -6.77 -10.36
N HIS A 73 0.83 -6.63 -9.06
CA HIS A 73 0.44 -7.76 -8.20
C HIS A 73 -0.71 -8.61 -8.74
N TYR A 74 -1.61 -8.02 -9.51
CA TYR A 74 -2.78 -8.72 -10.06
C TYR A 74 -2.62 -9.17 -11.52
N PHE A 75 -1.47 -8.87 -12.14
CA PHE A 75 -1.16 -9.31 -13.50
C PHE A 75 -0.30 -10.57 -13.45
N THR A 76 -0.93 -11.73 -13.62
CA THR A 76 -0.24 -13.02 -13.55
C THR A 76 0.42 -13.39 -14.88
N ALA A 77 1.40 -14.30 -14.84
CA ALA A 77 2.00 -14.87 -16.04
C ALA A 77 0.93 -15.48 -16.98
N TYR A 78 -0.14 -16.03 -16.41
CA TYR A 78 -1.23 -16.58 -17.21
C TYR A 78 -2.02 -15.50 -17.98
N CYS A 79 -2.19 -14.31 -17.39
CA CYS A 79 -2.77 -13.15 -18.08
C CYS A 79 -1.93 -12.77 -19.32
N TYR A 80 -0.60 -12.73 -19.15
CA TYR A 80 0.32 -12.45 -20.23
C TYR A 80 0.24 -13.49 -21.37
N GLU A 81 0.26 -14.78 -21.01
CA GLU A 81 0.15 -15.86 -22.01
C GLU A 81 -1.16 -15.82 -22.79
N LYS A 82 -2.27 -15.48 -22.13
CA LYS A 82 -3.56 -15.29 -22.81
C LYS A 82 -3.53 -14.16 -23.84
N ILE A 83 -2.96 -13.02 -23.47
CA ILE A 83 -2.81 -11.88 -24.40
C ILE A 83 -1.90 -12.26 -25.57
N LYS A 84 -0.72 -12.81 -25.28
CA LYS A 84 0.28 -13.19 -26.29
C LYS A 84 -0.29 -14.19 -27.31
N LYS A 85 -0.96 -15.23 -26.80
CA LYS A 85 -1.62 -16.23 -27.64
C LYS A 85 -2.77 -15.66 -28.46
N GLY A 86 -3.56 -14.77 -27.86
CA GLY A 86 -4.73 -14.17 -28.48
C GLY A 86 -4.40 -13.08 -29.51
N LEU A 87 -3.25 -12.43 -29.37
CA LEU A 87 -2.78 -11.30 -30.20
C LEU A 87 -1.35 -11.57 -30.72
N PRO A 88 -1.13 -12.62 -31.53
CA PRO A 88 0.22 -13.06 -31.92
C PRO A 88 1.02 -12.03 -32.72
N ASP A 89 0.34 -11.17 -33.48
CA ASP A 89 0.97 -10.16 -34.34
C ASP A 89 1.03 -8.77 -33.67
N THR A 90 0.58 -8.64 -32.43
CA THR A 90 0.57 -7.37 -31.71
C THR A 90 1.88 -7.16 -30.95
N LYS A 91 2.48 -5.98 -31.12
CA LYS A 91 3.65 -5.59 -30.35
C LYS A 91 3.27 -5.37 -28.89
N ILE A 92 3.76 -6.22 -27.99
CA ILE A 92 3.56 -6.11 -26.55
C ILE A 92 4.79 -5.45 -25.95
N LEU A 93 4.57 -4.48 -25.06
CA LEU A 93 5.59 -3.71 -24.35
C LEU A 93 5.33 -3.78 -22.84
N ASP A 94 6.37 -3.75 -22.04
CA ASP A 94 6.27 -3.47 -20.62
C ASP A 94 6.07 -1.96 -20.40
N CYS A 95 5.13 -1.58 -19.57
CA CYS A 95 4.88 -0.18 -19.19
C CYS A 95 5.77 0.31 -18.04
N GLU A 96 6.63 -0.51 -17.47
CA GLU A 96 7.62 -0.13 -16.46
C GLU A 96 7.01 0.70 -15.30
N ARG A 97 5.82 0.30 -14.83
CA ARG A 97 5.09 1.00 -13.75
C ARG A 97 4.72 2.46 -14.09
N LEU A 98 4.39 2.74 -15.34
CA LEU A 98 4.05 4.08 -15.84
C LEU A 98 3.04 4.81 -14.94
N ILE A 99 1.98 4.12 -14.51
CA ILE A 99 0.93 4.73 -13.68
C ILE A 99 1.47 5.09 -12.30
N ASN A 100 2.39 4.30 -11.72
CA ASN A 100 3.03 4.63 -10.45
C ASN A 100 3.84 5.93 -10.57
N TRP A 101 4.58 6.12 -11.66
CA TRP A 101 5.34 7.36 -11.89
C TRP A 101 4.44 8.59 -12.01
N VAL A 102 3.28 8.46 -12.65
CA VAL A 102 2.29 9.56 -12.70
C VAL A 102 1.75 9.87 -11.30
N ARG A 103 1.54 8.84 -10.46
CA ARG A 103 0.98 8.96 -9.10
C ARG A 103 1.98 9.50 -8.07
N VAL A 104 3.28 9.48 -8.34
CA VAL A 104 4.32 9.97 -7.40
C VAL A 104 4.09 11.43 -7.03
N ILE A 105 3.67 12.26 -7.97
CA ILE A 105 3.35 13.68 -7.72
C ILE A 105 1.85 13.79 -7.42
N LYS A 106 1.54 14.18 -6.18
CA LYS A 106 0.16 14.27 -5.68
C LYS A 106 -0.47 15.63 -5.99
N SER A 107 -1.71 15.59 -6.44
CA SER A 107 -2.56 16.78 -6.52
C SER A 107 -2.95 17.28 -5.11
N ASP A 108 -3.44 18.51 -5.03
CA ASP A 108 -3.93 19.10 -3.77
C ASP A 108 -5.08 18.28 -3.15
N THR A 109 -5.91 17.64 -3.96
CA THR A 109 -7.00 16.78 -3.50
C THR A 109 -6.47 15.49 -2.88
N GLU A 110 -5.49 14.85 -3.50
CA GLU A 110 -4.82 13.67 -2.97
C GLU A 110 -4.12 13.97 -1.64
N ILE A 111 -3.43 15.13 -1.57
CA ILE A 111 -2.81 15.60 -0.31
C ILE A 111 -3.84 15.80 0.81
N LYS A 112 -5.06 16.28 0.51
CA LYS A 112 -6.14 16.37 1.51
C LYS A 112 -6.53 14.99 2.04
N PHE A 113 -6.67 13.98 1.18
CA PHE A 113 -6.97 12.61 1.61
C PHE A 113 -5.82 11.99 2.43
N MET A 114 -4.57 12.25 2.04
CA MET A 114 -3.40 11.80 2.81
C MET A 114 -3.32 12.47 4.19
N LYS A 115 -3.65 13.75 4.31
CA LYS A 115 -3.74 14.46 5.60
C LYS A 115 -4.85 13.88 6.49
N ALA A 116 -6.00 13.55 5.91
CA ALA A 116 -7.07 12.87 6.63
C ALA A 116 -6.63 11.47 7.11
N ALA A 117 -5.97 10.70 6.24
CA ALA A 117 -5.41 9.41 6.59
C ALA A 117 -4.36 9.53 7.72
N ALA A 118 -3.53 10.58 7.72
CA ALA A 118 -2.55 10.84 8.78
C ALA A 118 -3.20 11.07 10.14
N GLN A 119 -4.33 11.80 10.20
CA GLN A 119 -5.08 12.00 11.46
C GLN A 119 -5.64 10.66 11.97
N ILE A 120 -6.17 9.81 11.08
CA ILE A 120 -6.64 8.48 11.45
C ILE A 120 -5.47 7.61 11.95
N SER A 121 -4.29 7.67 11.31
CA SER A 121 -3.09 6.97 11.79
C SER A 121 -2.69 7.41 13.19
N GLN A 122 -2.74 8.70 13.48
CA GLN A 122 -2.44 9.24 14.81
C GLN A 122 -3.40 8.68 15.87
N LEU A 123 -4.70 8.61 15.57
CA LEU A 123 -5.68 8.02 16.48
C LEU A 123 -5.42 6.53 16.71
N GLY A 124 -5.14 5.77 15.66
CA GLY A 124 -4.78 4.35 15.76
C GLY A 124 -3.50 4.13 16.55
N MET A 125 -2.46 4.96 16.34
CA MET A 125 -1.22 4.87 17.10
C MET A 125 -1.40 5.24 18.57
N LYS A 126 -2.20 6.28 18.86
CA LYS A 126 -2.56 6.63 20.23
C LYS A 126 -3.28 5.46 20.92
N LYS A 127 -4.26 4.87 20.24
CA LYS A 127 -4.96 3.68 20.73
C LYS A 127 -3.99 2.51 20.98
N ALA A 128 -3.03 2.29 20.09
CA ALA A 128 -2.02 1.25 20.28
C ALA A 128 -1.22 1.45 21.57
N PHE A 129 -0.78 2.69 21.87
CA PHE A 129 -0.09 2.99 23.14
C PHE A 129 -0.98 2.81 24.38
N GLU A 130 -2.30 2.95 24.25
CA GLU A 130 -3.23 2.74 25.36
C GLU A 130 -3.45 1.24 25.67
N VAL A 131 -3.51 0.41 24.63
CA VAL A 131 -3.96 -0.99 24.75
C VAL A 131 -2.81 -2.02 24.77
N ILE A 132 -1.62 -1.67 24.30
CA ILE A 132 -0.45 -2.55 24.34
C ILE A 132 0.18 -2.49 25.73
N ASN A 133 -0.23 -3.43 26.59
CA ASN A 133 0.24 -3.53 27.98
C ASN A 133 0.57 -4.98 28.35
N PRO A 134 1.53 -5.23 29.25
CA PRO A 134 1.81 -6.56 29.73
C PRO A 134 0.55 -7.29 30.22
N GLY A 135 0.40 -8.54 29.81
CA GLY A 135 -0.74 -9.39 30.18
C GLY A 135 -1.95 -9.30 29.24
N VAL A 136 -2.06 -8.27 28.38
CA VAL A 136 -3.09 -8.15 27.34
C VAL A 136 -2.71 -9.07 26.18
N ARG A 137 -3.68 -9.76 25.56
CA ARG A 137 -3.43 -10.54 24.34
C ARG A 137 -3.26 -9.64 23.14
N GLN A 138 -2.35 -9.99 22.24
CA GLN A 138 -2.06 -9.19 21.04
C GLN A 138 -3.32 -9.00 20.16
N CYS A 139 -4.11 -10.07 19.96
CA CYS A 139 -5.34 -10.00 19.17
C CYS A 139 -6.40 -9.06 19.77
N GLU A 140 -6.48 -8.94 21.09
CA GLU A 140 -7.38 -7.99 21.77
C GLU A 140 -6.94 -6.54 21.49
N ALA A 141 -5.66 -6.26 21.66
CA ALA A 141 -5.11 -4.93 21.36
C ALA A 141 -5.33 -4.54 19.90
N VAL A 142 -5.12 -5.47 18.95
CA VAL A 142 -5.33 -5.22 17.52
C VAL A 142 -6.80 -4.96 17.20
N SER A 143 -7.74 -5.64 17.85
CA SER A 143 -9.18 -5.38 17.62
C SER A 143 -9.56 -3.94 17.98
N GLU A 144 -9.02 -3.40 19.08
CA GLU A 144 -9.25 -2.01 19.49
C GLU A 144 -8.59 -1.01 18.53
N ILE A 145 -7.38 -1.31 18.08
CA ILE A 145 -6.67 -0.50 17.08
C ILE A 145 -7.47 -0.46 15.77
N TYR A 146 -7.91 -1.61 15.26
CA TYR A 146 -8.72 -1.69 14.04
C TYR A 146 -10.03 -0.94 14.18
N SER A 147 -10.74 -1.12 15.29
CA SER A 147 -11.98 -0.38 15.57
C SER A 147 -11.74 1.12 15.48
N THR A 148 -10.65 1.62 16.05
CA THR A 148 -10.28 3.04 16.01
C THR A 148 -9.96 3.51 14.59
N LEU A 149 -9.17 2.74 13.84
CA LEU A 149 -8.81 3.06 12.45
C LEU A 149 -10.04 3.11 11.53
N ILE A 150 -10.99 2.19 11.69
CA ILE A 150 -12.23 2.16 10.90
C ILE A 150 -13.18 3.28 11.29
N LYS A 151 -13.34 3.57 12.58
CA LYS A 151 -14.15 4.70 13.05
C LYS A 151 -13.64 6.03 12.51
N GLY A 152 -12.33 6.20 12.44
CA GLY A 152 -11.70 7.44 11.98
C GLY A 152 -11.95 8.61 12.94
N THR A 153 -12.17 9.79 12.37
CA THR A 153 -12.46 11.04 13.09
C THR A 153 -13.96 11.37 13.04
N PRO A 154 -14.45 12.36 13.82
CA PRO A 154 -15.84 12.85 13.67
C PRO A 154 -16.16 13.39 12.27
N GLU A 155 -15.17 13.87 11.53
CA GLU A 155 -15.36 14.51 10.22
C GLU A 155 -15.32 13.49 9.06
N PHE A 156 -14.55 12.42 9.21
CA PHE A 156 -14.40 11.40 8.17
C PHE A 156 -14.06 10.02 8.76
N GLY A 157 -14.75 9.01 8.27
CA GLY A 157 -14.49 7.62 8.62
C GLY A 157 -13.20 7.10 7.98
N GLY A 158 -12.64 6.07 8.60
CA GLY A 158 -11.53 5.30 8.03
C GLY A 158 -12.01 4.27 7.03
N ASP A 159 -11.09 3.83 6.19
CA ASP A 159 -11.27 2.72 5.25
C ASP A 159 -10.32 1.56 5.63
N TYR A 160 -10.47 0.39 5.01
CA TYR A 160 -9.56 -0.72 5.26
C TYR A 160 -8.16 -0.44 4.69
N SER A 161 -7.14 -0.84 5.44
CA SER A 161 -5.74 -0.71 5.01
C SER A 161 -5.34 -1.84 4.06
N SER A 162 -4.41 -1.56 3.14
CA SER A 162 -3.81 -2.56 2.23
C SER A 162 -3.06 -3.63 3.00
N ILE A 163 -2.40 -3.26 4.10
CA ILE A 163 -1.69 -4.16 5.00
C ILE A 163 -2.34 -4.05 6.38
N VAL A 164 -2.51 -5.17 7.03
CA VAL A 164 -3.03 -5.24 8.41
C VAL A 164 -2.06 -4.59 9.39
N PRO A 165 -2.47 -4.17 10.60
CA PRO A 165 -1.54 -3.78 11.64
C PRO A 165 -0.51 -4.88 11.92
N MET A 166 0.75 -4.54 11.85
CA MET A 166 1.87 -5.43 12.16
C MET A 166 2.37 -5.11 13.55
N ILE A 167 2.41 -6.14 14.42
CA ILE A 167 2.75 -5.98 15.84
C ILE A 167 3.74 -7.07 16.28
N PRO A 168 4.91 -7.20 15.62
CA PRO A 168 5.93 -8.12 16.11
C PRO A 168 6.37 -7.73 17.53
N THR A 169 6.37 -8.72 18.42
CA THR A 169 6.62 -8.55 19.86
C THR A 169 7.72 -9.51 20.33
N GLY A 170 8.53 -9.08 21.27
CA GLY A 170 9.59 -9.89 21.86
C GLY A 170 10.58 -10.38 20.82
N LYS A 171 10.76 -11.70 20.72
CA LYS A 171 11.62 -12.34 19.71
C LYS A 171 11.15 -12.05 18.28
N GLY A 172 9.86 -11.83 18.09
CA GLY A 172 9.28 -11.51 16.80
C GLY A 172 9.79 -10.20 16.20
N THR A 173 10.33 -9.28 17.02
CA THR A 173 10.88 -8.00 16.53
C THR A 173 12.14 -8.17 15.67
N SER A 174 12.74 -9.35 15.66
CA SER A 174 13.85 -9.69 14.75
C SER A 174 13.42 -10.01 13.32
N ALA A 175 12.11 -10.18 13.11
CA ALA A 175 11.51 -10.44 11.80
C ALA A 175 10.55 -9.31 11.44
N SER A 176 10.76 -8.71 10.27
CA SER A 176 9.87 -7.66 9.75
C SER A 176 8.51 -8.24 9.38
N HIS A 177 7.47 -7.43 9.50
CA HIS A 177 6.13 -7.70 8.97
C HIS A 177 5.39 -8.89 9.59
N LEU A 178 5.73 -9.28 10.82
CA LEU A 178 4.88 -10.20 11.56
C LEU A 178 3.62 -9.46 12.05
N THR A 179 2.52 -10.16 12.00
CA THR A 179 1.23 -9.66 12.51
C THR A 179 1.14 -9.90 14.03
N TRP A 180 -0.02 -10.21 14.52
CA TRP A 180 -0.28 -10.52 15.93
C TRP A 180 -0.52 -12.01 16.11
N SER A 181 -0.44 -12.46 17.37
CA SER A 181 -0.86 -13.78 17.81
C SER A 181 -1.92 -13.69 18.92
N GLU A 182 -2.26 -14.82 19.49
CA GLU A 182 -3.07 -14.91 20.72
C GLU A 182 -2.22 -14.76 22.00
N ASP A 183 -0.88 -14.68 21.87
CA ASP A 183 0.02 -14.51 22.99
C ASP A 183 -0.20 -13.16 23.68
N LYS A 184 0.21 -13.11 24.97
CA LYS A 184 0.18 -11.89 25.76
C LYS A 184 1.44 -11.08 25.56
N PHE A 185 1.33 -9.77 25.65
CA PHE A 185 2.49 -8.89 25.79
C PHE A 185 3.19 -9.17 27.13
N VAL A 186 4.52 -9.13 27.10
CA VAL A 186 5.39 -9.47 28.24
C VAL A 186 6.18 -8.25 28.70
N ASP A 187 6.33 -8.10 30.01
CA ASP A 187 7.12 -7.04 30.61
C ASP A 187 8.62 -7.14 30.19
N GLY A 188 9.27 -6.01 29.93
CA GLY A 188 10.65 -5.95 29.45
C GLY A 188 10.85 -6.21 27.96
N GLU A 189 9.81 -6.60 27.23
CA GLU A 189 9.90 -6.83 25.80
C GLU A 189 9.63 -5.56 24.97
N ALA A 190 10.11 -5.57 23.72
CA ALA A 190 9.80 -4.56 22.72
C ALA A 190 8.62 -5.03 21.85
N THR A 191 7.81 -4.08 21.42
CA THR A 191 6.79 -4.28 20.39
C THR A 191 6.97 -3.22 19.31
N ILE A 192 7.11 -3.63 18.05
CA ILE A 192 7.08 -2.74 16.91
C ILE A 192 5.62 -2.64 16.47
N ILE A 193 5.13 -1.43 16.28
CA ILE A 193 3.77 -1.15 15.82
C ILE A 193 3.88 -0.50 14.45
N GLU A 194 3.36 -1.14 13.42
CA GLU A 194 3.20 -0.53 12.10
C GLU A 194 1.74 -0.65 11.67
N LEU A 195 1.12 0.49 11.41
CA LEU A 195 -0.29 0.59 11.04
C LEU A 195 -0.51 1.75 10.07
N SER A 196 -1.64 1.76 9.38
CA SER A 196 -2.04 2.89 8.53
C SER A 196 -3.48 3.27 8.75
N GLY A 197 -3.71 4.56 8.98
CA GLY A 197 -5.00 5.17 8.69
C GLY A 197 -5.19 5.29 7.19
N VAL A 198 -6.43 5.21 6.74
CA VAL A 198 -6.80 5.23 5.33
C VAL A 198 -8.01 6.12 5.13
N ASN A 199 -7.95 7.04 4.16
CA ASN A 199 -9.10 7.82 3.72
C ASN A 199 -9.19 7.80 2.20
N LYS A 200 -10.33 7.37 1.63
CA LYS A 200 -10.51 7.24 0.18
C LYS A 200 -9.39 6.41 -0.50
N LYS A 201 -8.95 5.34 0.16
CA LYS A 201 -7.82 4.48 -0.22
C LYS A 201 -6.43 5.14 -0.18
N TYR A 202 -6.30 6.41 0.18
CA TYR A 202 -5.01 7.03 0.46
C TYR A 202 -4.53 6.63 1.84
N HIS A 203 -3.29 6.15 1.91
CA HIS A 203 -2.66 5.63 3.10
C HIS A 203 -1.68 6.63 3.72
N CYS A 204 -1.60 6.62 5.04
CA CYS A 204 -0.52 7.29 5.76
C CYS A 204 0.06 6.36 6.83
N PRO A 205 0.89 5.38 6.45
CA PRO A 205 1.49 4.43 7.39
C PRO A 205 2.36 5.12 8.41
N MET A 206 2.36 4.57 9.62
CA MET A 206 3.17 5.03 10.74
C MET A 206 3.74 3.83 11.49
N ALA A 207 5.03 3.86 11.80
CA ALA A 207 5.67 2.86 12.64
C ALA A 207 6.20 3.49 13.94
N ARG A 208 6.07 2.77 15.05
CA ARG A 208 6.63 3.13 16.36
C ARG A 208 7.05 1.87 17.10
N THR A 209 8.04 2.01 17.99
CA THR A 209 8.44 0.92 18.88
C THR A 209 8.07 1.29 20.31
N VAL A 210 7.46 0.36 21.02
CA VAL A 210 7.16 0.46 22.44
C VAL A 210 8.06 -0.50 23.20
N LEU A 211 8.65 -0.03 24.31
CA LEU A 211 9.36 -0.84 25.28
C LEU A 211 8.47 -0.98 26.52
N LEU A 212 8.07 -2.20 26.83
CA LEU A 212 7.14 -2.47 27.93
C LEU A 212 7.86 -2.58 29.26
N GLY A 213 7.27 -2.02 30.32
CA GLY A 213 7.77 -2.10 31.70
C GLY A 213 9.17 -1.51 31.89
N LYS A 214 10.12 -2.31 32.36
CA LYS A 214 11.52 -1.91 32.60
C LYS A 214 12.40 -2.39 31.43
N PRO A 215 12.58 -1.59 30.39
CA PRO A 215 13.36 -2.00 29.23
C PRO A 215 14.86 -2.04 29.57
N ASP A 216 15.60 -2.87 28.85
CA ASP A 216 17.04 -2.87 28.82
C ASP A 216 17.59 -1.49 28.40
N GLN A 217 18.55 -0.96 29.13
CA GLN A 217 19.17 0.34 28.86
C GLN A 217 19.80 0.41 27.46
N GLN A 218 20.35 -0.68 26.96
CA GLN A 218 20.92 -0.73 25.61
C GLN A 218 19.85 -0.50 24.54
N LYS A 219 18.65 -1.07 24.71
CA LYS A 219 17.51 -0.84 23.81
C LYS A 219 17.08 0.63 23.81
N VAL A 220 17.00 1.24 25.02
CA VAL A 220 16.65 2.65 25.18
C VAL A 220 17.65 3.56 24.45
N GLU A 221 18.95 3.32 24.63
CA GLU A 221 20.00 4.10 23.95
C GLU A 221 19.98 3.90 22.44
N THR A 222 19.72 2.69 21.96
CA THR A 222 19.57 2.42 20.53
C THR A 222 18.38 3.18 19.95
N MET A 223 17.24 3.20 20.65
CA MET A 223 16.06 3.98 20.20
C MET A 223 16.36 5.48 20.13
N LYS A 224 17.09 6.06 21.08
CA LYS A 224 17.48 7.47 21.02
C LYS A 224 18.32 7.76 19.76
N LYS A 225 19.33 6.92 19.49
CA LYS A 225 20.20 7.05 18.32
C LYS A 225 19.43 6.92 16.99
N THR A 226 18.52 5.96 16.90
CA THR A 226 17.69 5.79 15.70
C THR A 226 16.68 6.93 15.53
N ASN A 227 16.16 7.50 16.61
CA ASN A 227 15.31 8.70 16.55
C ASN A 227 16.11 9.94 16.09
N GLU A 228 17.37 10.11 16.51
CA GLU A 228 18.25 11.17 15.99
C GLU A 228 18.43 11.02 14.47
N ALA A 229 18.68 9.80 14.00
CA ALA A 229 18.81 9.51 12.57
C ALA A 229 17.50 9.80 11.80
N LEU A 230 16.36 9.39 12.34
CA LEU A 230 15.05 9.67 11.75
C LEU A 230 14.81 11.18 11.63
N GLN A 231 15.10 11.95 12.68
CA GLN A 231 14.94 13.39 12.67
C GLN A 231 15.84 14.08 11.63
N ALA A 232 17.11 13.63 11.52
CA ALA A 232 18.02 14.14 10.49
C ALA A 232 17.50 13.89 9.07
N GLY A 233 16.90 12.74 8.81
CA GLY A 233 16.22 12.47 7.54
C GLY A 233 15.01 13.37 7.32
N ILE A 234 14.12 13.51 8.31
CA ILE A 234 12.93 14.36 8.23
C ILE A 234 13.31 15.83 7.95
N ASP A 235 14.35 16.34 8.59
CA ASP A 235 14.83 17.72 8.39
C ASP A 235 15.30 18.00 6.96
N LYS A 236 15.61 16.94 6.20
CA LYS A 236 15.98 17.03 4.77
C LYS A 236 14.79 16.95 3.82
N VAL A 237 13.59 16.62 4.30
CA VAL A 237 12.38 16.58 3.46
C VAL A 237 11.94 18.02 3.18
N LYS A 238 12.56 18.65 2.19
CA LYS A 238 12.32 20.05 1.79
C LYS A 238 12.38 20.18 0.27
N PRO A 239 11.67 21.15 -0.31
CA PRO A 239 11.80 21.47 -1.73
C PRO A 239 13.27 21.71 -2.13
N GLY A 240 13.66 21.13 -3.25
CA GLY A 240 15.04 21.19 -3.77
C GLY A 240 15.95 20.05 -3.33
N ASN A 241 15.59 19.29 -2.30
CA ASN A 241 16.32 18.08 -1.90
C ASN A 241 15.76 16.85 -2.63
N THR A 242 16.62 15.88 -2.86
CA THR A 242 16.28 14.56 -3.43
C THR A 242 15.95 13.55 -2.34
N ALA A 243 15.35 12.42 -2.73
CA ALA A 243 15.17 11.29 -1.82
C ALA A 243 16.52 10.72 -1.30
N ASP A 244 17.58 10.83 -2.13
CA ASP A 244 18.94 10.45 -1.73
C ASP A 244 19.49 11.37 -0.63
N ASP A 245 19.30 12.67 -0.72
CA ASP A 245 19.71 13.61 0.34
C ASP A 245 19.08 13.26 1.70
N VAL A 246 17.81 12.84 1.68
CA VAL A 246 17.09 12.38 2.89
C VAL A 246 17.72 11.09 3.43
N ALA A 247 17.99 10.12 2.54
CA ALA A 247 18.59 8.84 2.93
C ALA A 247 20.01 9.02 3.48
N GLN A 248 20.85 9.82 2.82
CA GLN A 248 22.21 10.09 3.27
C GLN A 248 22.26 10.78 4.63
N ALA A 249 21.36 11.72 4.89
CA ALA A 249 21.28 12.37 6.20
C ALA A 249 20.94 11.39 7.32
N PHE A 250 20.04 10.45 7.05
CA PHE A 250 19.67 9.39 7.98
C PHE A 250 20.84 8.42 8.23
N TRP A 251 21.46 7.89 7.19
CA TRP A 251 22.55 6.92 7.30
C TRP A 251 23.78 7.52 7.98
N LYS A 252 24.14 8.77 7.70
CA LYS A 252 25.26 9.45 8.35
C LYS A 252 25.17 9.43 9.89
N ILE A 253 23.97 9.52 10.44
CA ILE A 253 23.79 9.43 11.90
C ILE A 253 23.91 7.99 12.38
N LEU A 254 23.38 7.00 11.65
CA LEU A 254 23.52 5.59 11.98
C LEU A 254 25.00 5.17 11.96
N ASP A 255 25.75 5.58 10.92
CA ASP A 255 27.19 5.30 10.78
C ASP A 255 28.00 5.86 11.96
N LYS A 256 27.69 7.11 12.38
CA LYS A 256 28.27 7.73 13.58
C LYS A 256 28.17 6.84 14.84
N TYR A 257 27.10 6.06 14.92
CA TYR A 257 26.82 5.18 16.06
C TYR A 257 27.16 3.70 15.80
N GLY A 258 27.70 3.37 14.61
CA GLY A 258 28.00 1.99 14.23
C GLY A 258 26.75 1.12 14.11
N ILE A 259 25.61 1.69 13.76
CA ILE A 259 24.35 0.97 13.56
C ILE A 259 24.20 0.67 12.08
N GLU A 260 24.27 -0.60 11.71
CA GLU A 260 24.05 -1.07 10.37
C GLU A 260 22.55 -1.15 10.04
N LYS A 261 22.17 -0.63 8.86
CA LYS A 261 20.82 -0.75 8.30
C LYS A 261 20.91 -0.94 6.79
N THR A 262 20.51 -2.10 6.32
CA THR A 262 20.60 -2.49 4.90
C THR A 262 19.35 -2.17 4.09
N SER A 263 18.20 -1.97 4.76
CA SER A 263 16.94 -1.66 4.08
C SER A 263 16.83 -0.19 3.69
N ARG A 264 16.01 0.09 2.66
CA ARG A 264 15.72 1.47 2.23
C ARG A 264 15.24 2.36 3.38
N THR A 265 15.50 3.67 3.27
CA THR A 265 15.11 4.66 4.29
C THR A 265 13.65 5.05 4.19
N GLY A 266 13.07 5.01 3.00
CA GLY A 266 11.68 5.36 2.76
C GLY A 266 11.23 5.04 1.34
N TYR A 267 10.00 5.34 1.01
CA TYR A 267 9.41 5.15 -0.32
C TYR A 267 8.13 5.98 -0.47
N SER A 268 7.69 6.18 -1.73
CA SER A 268 6.48 6.93 -2.03
C SER A 268 5.22 6.22 -1.54
N ARG A 269 4.23 7.01 -1.15
CA ARG A 269 2.92 6.58 -0.65
C ARG A 269 1.81 7.34 -1.32
N GLY A 270 0.65 6.70 -1.40
CA GLY A 270 -0.54 7.34 -1.94
C GLY A 270 -1.75 6.42 -1.83
N ILE A 271 -2.45 6.23 -2.94
CA ILE A 271 -3.56 5.29 -3.01
C ILE A 271 -3.02 3.85 -2.99
N GLY A 272 -3.59 2.99 -2.18
CA GLY A 272 -3.13 1.60 -2.04
C GLY A 272 -4.28 0.62 -1.94
N TYR A 273 -4.02 -0.61 -2.37
CA TYR A 273 -4.88 -1.78 -2.25
C TYR A 273 -4.05 -2.98 -1.81
N PRO A 274 -4.62 -3.98 -1.13
CA PRO A 274 -3.89 -5.20 -0.83
C PRO A 274 -3.18 -5.75 -2.08
N PRO A 275 -1.98 -6.27 -1.98
CA PRO A 275 -1.27 -6.60 -0.76
C PRO A 275 -0.28 -5.53 -0.28
N ASP A 276 -0.18 -4.36 -0.91
CA ASP A 276 0.82 -3.35 -0.57
C ASP A 276 0.23 -1.92 -0.57
N TRP A 277 0.86 -1.03 0.16
CA TRP A 277 0.60 0.41 0.18
C TRP A 277 1.73 1.27 -0.41
N GLY A 278 2.81 0.64 -0.90
CA GLY A 278 3.89 1.31 -1.62
C GLY A 278 3.49 1.72 -3.04
N GLU A 279 4.16 2.74 -3.57
CA GLU A 279 4.07 3.17 -4.97
C GLU A 279 5.37 2.93 -5.72
#